data_1fbd0913fe7f896ea1b60a34c204eca3
#
_entry.id   1fbd0913fe7f896ea1b60a34c204eca3
#
_cell.length_a   1.000
_cell.length_b   1.000
_cell.length_c   1.000
_cell.angle_alpha   90.00
_cell.angle_beta   90.00
_cell.angle_gamma   90.00
#
_symmetry.space_group_name_H-M   'P 1'
#
loop_
_entity.id
_entity.type
_entity.pdbx_description
1 polymer ?
#
loop_
_entity_poly.entity_id
_entity_poly.type
_entity_poly.pdbx_seq_one_letter_code
_entity_poly.pdbx_strand_id
1 'polypeptide(L)'
;NNTNRFHCRAAHRCGSGTQNSNRMMTPEQTKKFKYWQTRTIIVSMIGYALYYFVRKNFNTAMPSIEATFGITKTQLGIFLTLNGVIYGVSRFINGFIADRVSARKFMALGLALCALVNIGFGFSDKMALLITGTAGGSEYITALTIIMGSILLLNGYFQGMGVPPVSPLMTHWVPANELATKMSIWNMSHSIGAGLIFVLGALLVHHFDNSAWRLCFLVPAAISLIGAGALYLTLRDKPSSVGLPELETQAAPPAGGEKKETTSDSAYHKAFLRRMVFGNPIIWVLAVTNFFVYIVRFSMLDWGMMLLPGSKGVSVAVAGIMVAVFEFVGGNLGMVVAGWATDHIFGSRAHRTCVFCMLGAIISTAIFWLVPDTASAWVLAIPFTLIAFFIYGPQALLGIAAANQATKEAAASANGILGIFGYASTLISGVGFGYVADHYGWGSTYIVILAFAVVGMLTIATIWNAKGDGYEAAAKFNAEREKKINLQA
;
A
#
# COMPACT_ATOMS: atom_id res chain seq x y z
N ASN A 1 56.27 56.84 -14.23
CA ASN A 1 56.03 57.56 -12.99
C ASN A 1 55.43 56.65 -11.93
N ASN A 2 56.32 56.23 -11.09
CA ASN A 2 56.37 56.29 -9.64
C ASN A 2 55.31 55.45 -8.88
N THR A 3 55.82 54.34 -8.36
CA THR A 3 56.33 54.15 -6.98
C THR A 3 55.21 54.21 -5.93
N ASN A 4 54.90 53.09 -5.27
CA ASN A 4 55.46 52.83 -3.98
C ASN A 4 55.12 51.42 -3.45
N ARG A 5 56.17 50.69 -3.08
CA ARG A 5 56.18 49.53 -2.20
C ARG A 5 55.81 49.99 -0.79
N PHE A 6 55.04 49.20 -0.06
CA PHE A 6 55.24 48.99 1.37
C PHE A 6 54.99 47.56 1.77
N HIS A 7 55.97 46.94 2.36
CA HIS A 7 56.02 45.72 3.09
C HIS A 7 55.11 45.80 4.35
N CYS A 8 54.40 44.76 4.68
CA CYS A 8 54.35 44.35 6.07
C CYS A 8 54.18 42.85 6.21
N ARG A 9 55.08 42.30 7.02
CA ARG A 9 55.22 40.89 7.37
C ARG A 9 54.19 40.46 8.41
N ALA A 10 53.82 39.14 8.33
CA ALA A 10 53.65 38.24 9.43
C ALA A 10 52.40 38.37 10.30
N ALA A 11 51.55 37.35 10.21
CA ALA A 11 51.20 36.53 11.39
C ALA A 11 50.54 35.24 10.98
N HIS A 12 51.22 34.14 11.24
CA HIS A 12 50.61 32.79 11.35
C HIS A 12 49.54 32.82 12.43
N ARG A 13 48.34 32.25 12.13
CA ARG A 13 47.63 31.29 13.00
C ARG A 13 46.37 30.79 12.33
N CYS A 14 46.38 29.49 12.08
CA CYS A 14 45.29 28.53 12.29
C CYS A 14 43.89 29.11 12.28
N GLY A 15 43.24 28.99 11.14
CA GLY A 15 41.81 28.87 11.06
C GLY A 15 41.49 27.51 10.42
N SER A 16 41.07 26.54 11.20
CA SER A 16 40.51 25.30 10.70
C SER A 16 39.30 25.63 9.86
N GLY A 17 39.53 25.95 8.61
CA GLY A 17 38.51 26.07 7.59
C GLY A 17 37.92 24.70 7.38
N THR A 18 36.66 24.52 7.75
CA THR A 18 35.81 23.47 7.26
C THR A 18 35.83 23.49 5.74
N GLN A 19 36.74 22.71 5.16
CA GLN A 19 36.68 22.38 3.74
C GLN A 19 35.41 21.58 3.53
N ASN A 20 34.35 22.26 3.11
CA ASN A 20 33.21 21.64 2.43
C ASN A 20 33.76 21.15 1.06
N SER A 21 34.48 20.04 1.10
CA SER A 21 34.86 19.31 -0.09
C SER A 21 33.62 18.60 -0.58
N ASN A 22 33.01 19.06 -1.67
CA ASN A 22 32.20 18.24 -2.59
C ASN A 22 33.09 17.04 -3.00
N ARG A 23 33.12 15.99 -2.18
CA ARG A 23 33.82 14.74 -2.50
C ARG A 23 33.01 14.02 -3.55
N MET A 24 33.27 14.30 -4.82
CA MET A 24 32.83 13.41 -5.90
C MET A 24 33.31 11.97 -5.58
N MET A 25 32.43 11.01 -5.61
CA MET A 25 32.78 9.60 -5.39
C MET A 25 33.81 9.16 -6.43
N THR A 26 34.83 8.44 -5.99
CA THR A 26 35.78 7.83 -6.93
C THR A 26 35.03 6.80 -7.82
N PRO A 27 35.54 6.43 -9.00
CA PRO A 27 34.91 5.43 -9.88
C PRO A 27 34.66 4.11 -9.16
N GLU A 28 35.53 3.70 -8.27
CA GLU A 28 35.38 2.49 -7.46
C GLU A 28 34.26 2.63 -6.42
N GLN A 29 34.20 3.77 -5.72
CA GLN A 29 33.12 4.09 -4.80
C GLN A 29 31.77 4.16 -5.51
N THR A 30 31.72 4.72 -6.72
CA THR A 30 30.50 4.78 -7.54
C THR A 30 30.02 3.37 -7.93
N LYS A 31 30.93 2.47 -8.32
CA LYS A 31 30.59 1.08 -8.62
C LYS A 31 30.06 0.34 -7.38
N LYS A 32 30.71 0.51 -6.24
CA LYS A 32 30.29 -0.06 -4.95
C LYS A 32 28.95 0.51 -4.50
N PHE A 33 28.73 1.82 -4.70
CA PHE A 33 27.46 2.47 -4.38
C PHE A 33 26.30 1.91 -5.21
N LYS A 34 26.44 1.80 -6.53
CA LYS A 34 25.41 1.21 -7.42
C LYS A 34 25.08 -0.24 -7.05
N TYR A 35 26.09 -1.02 -6.68
CA TYR A 35 25.86 -2.40 -6.18
C TYR A 35 24.99 -2.41 -4.92
N TRP A 36 25.33 -1.60 -3.92
CA TRP A 36 24.57 -1.55 -2.68
C TRP A 36 23.18 -0.91 -2.86
N GLN A 37 23.06 0.10 -3.71
CA GLN A 37 21.76 0.68 -4.08
C GLN A 37 20.83 -0.38 -4.67
N THR A 38 21.28 -1.08 -5.71
CA THR A 38 20.49 -2.14 -6.36
C THR A 38 20.14 -3.25 -5.39
N ARG A 39 21.12 -3.69 -4.58
CA ARG A 39 20.92 -4.71 -3.54
C ARG A 39 19.88 -4.27 -2.52
N THR A 40 19.95 -3.05 -2.03
CA THR A 40 19.00 -2.51 -1.04
C THR A 40 17.59 -2.45 -1.60
N ILE A 41 17.42 -1.99 -2.84
CA ILE A 41 16.12 -1.96 -3.51
C ILE A 41 15.56 -3.39 -3.64
N ILE A 42 16.32 -4.32 -4.22
CA ILE A 42 15.86 -5.70 -4.44
C ILE A 42 15.54 -6.41 -3.12
N VAL A 43 16.42 -6.30 -2.13
CA VAL A 43 16.22 -6.95 -0.82
C VAL A 43 15.00 -6.40 -0.11
N SER A 44 14.80 -5.08 -0.12
CA SER A 44 13.59 -4.49 0.47
C SER A 44 12.31 -4.83 -0.30
N MET A 45 12.38 -4.98 -1.63
CA MET A 45 11.26 -5.47 -2.46
C MET A 45 10.89 -6.91 -2.10
N ILE A 46 11.88 -7.79 -1.99
CA ILE A 46 11.65 -9.19 -1.57
C ILE A 46 11.07 -9.21 -0.16
N GLY A 47 11.64 -8.45 0.76
CA GLY A 47 11.12 -8.32 2.12
C GLY A 47 9.66 -7.89 2.15
N TYR A 48 9.28 -6.89 1.37
CA TYR A 48 7.89 -6.42 1.32
C TYR A 48 6.96 -7.40 0.60
N ALA A 49 7.43 -8.10 -0.42
CA ALA A 49 6.70 -9.21 -1.03
C ALA A 49 6.39 -10.32 0.00
N LEU A 50 7.33 -10.64 0.89
CA LEU A 50 7.13 -11.62 1.96
C LEU A 50 6.13 -11.15 3.04
N TYR A 51 5.98 -9.85 3.27
CA TYR A 51 4.86 -9.35 4.08
C TYR A 51 3.51 -9.74 3.48
N TYR A 52 3.39 -9.74 2.15
CA TYR A 52 2.16 -10.17 1.48
C TYR A 52 1.93 -11.69 1.58
N PHE A 53 2.98 -12.50 1.71
CA PHE A 53 2.86 -13.94 1.97
C PHE A 53 2.09 -14.22 3.27
N VAL A 54 2.36 -13.45 4.32
CA VAL A 54 1.71 -13.59 5.64
C VAL A 54 0.58 -12.57 5.87
N ARG A 55 0.11 -11.93 4.80
CA ARG A 55 -1.05 -11.04 4.80
C ARG A 55 -2.19 -11.59 3.96
N LYS A 56 -1.91 -12.04 2.73
CA LYS A 56 -2.90 -12.53 1.77
C LYS A 56 -3.11 -14.05 1.81
N ASN A 57 -2.30 -14.76 2.60
CA ASN A 57 -2.48 -16.19 2.85
C ASN A 57 -3.84 -16.52 3.52
N PHE A 58 -4.37 -15.64 4.36
CA PHE A 58 -5.71 -15.79 4.92
C PHE A 58 -6.77 -15.91 3.80
N ASN A 59 -6.68 -15.05 2.78
CA ASN A 59 -7.61 -15.08 1.65
C ASN A 59 -7.56 -16.43 0.90
N THR A 60 -6.37 -17.04 0.78
CA THR A 60 -6.22 -18.36 0.15
C THR A 60 -6.77 -19.49 1.00
N ALA A 61 -6.75 -19.34 2.33
CA ALA A 61 -7.23 -20.33 3.28
C ALA A 61 -8.76 -20.28 3.53
N MET A 62 -9.42 -19.17 3.23
CA MET A 62 -10.84 -18.95 3.53
C MET A 62 -11.76 -20.10 3.08
N PRO A 63 -11.66 -20.63 1.84
CA PRO A 63 -12.51 -21.75 1.43
C PRO A 63 -12.32 -23.01 2.29
N SER A 64 -11.07 -23.33 2.63
CA SER A 64 -10.76 -24.50 3.48
C SER A 64 -11.17 -24.28 4.94
N ILE A 65 -11.11 -23.05 5.45
CA ILE A 65 -11.57 -22.69 6.80
C ILE A 65 -13.09 -22.82 6.88
N GLU A 66 -13.82 -22.28 5.90
CA GLU A 66 -15.28 -22.44 5.81
C GLU A 66 -15.69 -23.92 5.78
N ALA A 67 -15.06 -24.71 4.89
CA ALA A 67 -15.35 -26.12 4.73
C ALA A 67 -15.01 -26.96 5.98
N THR A 68 -13.94 -26.61 6.72
CA THR A 68 -13.47 -27.39 7.87
C THR A 68 -14.26 -27.07 9.14
N PHE A 69 -14.57 -25.81 9.39
CA PHE A 69 -15.10 -25.35 10.68
C PHE A 69 -16.53 -24.81 10.59
N GLY A 70 -17.10 -24.65 9.39
CA GLY A 70 -18.43 -24.05 9.20
C GLY A 70 -18.47 -22.56 9.57
N ILE A 71 -17.31 -21.89 9.57
CA ILE A 71 -17.23 -20.44 9.82
C ILE A 71 -17.91 -19.71 8.65
N THR A 72 -18.87 -18.84 8.97
CA THR A 72 -19.66 -18.13 7.96
C THR A 72 -18.84 -17.09 7.19
N LYS A 73 -19.30 -16.72 5.98
CA LYS A 73 -18.67 -15.64 5.19
C LYS A 73 -18.71 -14.30 5.93
N THR A 74 -19.77 -14.06 6.70
CA THR A 74 -19.87 -12.88 7.58
C THR A 74 -18.73 -12.84 8.59
N GLN A 75 -18.44 -13.96 9.26
CA GLN A 75 -17.34 -14.07 10.23
C GLN A 75 -15.97 -13.91 9.55
N LEU A 76 -15.76 -14.53 8.38
CA LEU A 76 -14.56 -14.34 7.57
C LEU A 76 -14.40 -12.87 7.13
N GLY A 77 -15.51 -12.21 6.78
CA GLY A 77 -15.56 -10.79 6.47
C GLY A 77 -15.20 -9.89 7.64
N ILE A 78 -15.61 -10.25 8.87
CA ILE A 78 -15.16 -9.56 10.10
C ILE A 78 -13.64 -9.64 10.22
N PHE A 79 -13.02 -10.79 9.96
CA PHE A 79 -11.57 -10.94 9.99
C PHE A 79 -10.86 -10.05 8.98
N LEU A 80 -11.37 -9.98 7.74
CA LEU A 80 -10.84 -9.08 6.71
C LEU A 80 -10.95 -7.61 7.14
N THR A 81 -12.10 -7.22 7.70
CA THR A 81 -12.35 -5.87 8.19
C THR A 81 -11.40 -5.50 9.32
N LEU A 82 -11.29 -6.35 10.35
CA LEU A 82 -10.42 -6.12 11.50
C LEU A 82 -8.96 -5.98 11.06
N ASN A 83 -8.49 -6.87 10.20
CA ASN A 83 -7.12 -6.82 9.67
C ASN A 83 -6.88 -5.52 8.87
N GLY A 84 -7.84 -5.09 8.04
CA GLY A 84 -7.74 -3.87 7.24
C GLY A 84 -7.72 -2.59 8.09
N VAL A 85 -8.62 -2.48 9.06
CA VAL A 85 -8.72 -1.30 9.94
C VAL A 85 -7.47 -1.18 10.82
N ILE A 86 -7.06 -2.28 11.47
CA ILE A 86 -5.89 -2.23 12.36
C ILE A 86 -4.60 -1.97 11.58
N TYR A 87 -4.49 -2.48 10.35
CA TYR A 87 -3.37 -2.17 9.46
C TYR A 87 -3.30 -0.67 9.14
N GLY A 88 -4.43 -0.03 8.84
CA GLY A 88 -4.49 1.41 8.59
C GLY A 88 -4.00 2.22 9.78
N VAL A 89 -4.50 1.92 10.99
CA VAL A 89 -4.09 2.55 12.25
C VAL A 89 -2.61 2.29 12.55
N SER A 90 -2.20 1.03 12.42
CA SER A 90 -0.83 0.60 12.69
C SER A 90 0.18 1.29 11.77
N ARG A 91 -0.13 1.42 10.48
CA ARG A 91 0.74 2.11 9.53
C ARG A 91 1.02 3.56 9.94
N PHE A 92 0.01 4.24 10.49
CA PHE A 92 0.17 5.59 11.00
C PHE A 92 1.08 5.62 12.23
N ILE A 93 0.84 4.78 13.23
CA ILE A 93 1.65 4.69 14.46
C ILE A 93 3.10 4.29 14.14
N ASN A 94 3.26 3.24 13.34
CA ASN A 94 4.58 2.73 12.95
C ASN A 94 5.37 3.70 12.05
N GLY A 95 4.71 4.65 11.38
CA GLY A 95 5.36 5.74 10.67
C GLY A 95 6.25 6.57 11.60
N PHE A 96 5.73 7.00 12.74
CA PHE A 96 6.50 7.77 13.73
C PHE A 96 7.64 6.96 14.35
N ILE A 97 7.46 5.65 14.52
CA ILE A 97 8.50 4.78 15.08
C ILE A 97 9.61 4.56 14.04
N ALA A 98 9.25 4.32 12.78
CA ALA A 98 10.18 4.02 11.70
C ALA A 98 11.20 5.16 11.46
N ASP A 99 10.81 6.41 11.67
CA ASP A 99 11.69 7.57 11.53
C ASP A 99 12.81 7.63 12.59
N ARG A 100 12.64 6.90 13.71
CA ARG A 100 13.54 6.93 14.87
C ARG A 100 14.38 5.69 15.04
N VAL A 101 14.12 4.65 14.26
CA VAL A 101 14.78 3.34 14.40
C VAL A 101 15.45 2.92 13.10
N SER A 102 16.34 1.93 13.18
CA SER A 102 16.94 1.32 12.00
C SER A 102 15.89 0.67 11.12
N ALA A 103 15.78 1.11 9.85
CA ALA A 103 14.84 0.58 8.88
C ALA A 103 15.01 -0.93 8.69
N ARG A 104 16.26 -1.40 8.63
CA ARG A 104 16.65 -2.82 8.55
C ARG A 104 16.07 -3.63 9.71
N LYS A 105 16.33 -3.19 10.95
CA LYS A 105 15.88 -3.90 12.16
C LYS A 105 14.35 -3.88 12.26
N PHE A 106 13.74 -2.74 11.99
CA PHE A 106 12.30 -2.56 12.13
C PHE A 106 11.52 -3.39 11.12
N MET A 107 11.93 -3.37 9.84
CA MET A 107 11.30 -4.17 8.80
C MET A 107 11.48 -5.67 9.02
N ALA A 108 12.68 -6.10 9.41
CA ALA A 108 12.96 -7.52 9.71
C ALA A 108 12.17 -8.02 10.94
N LEU A 109 12.11 -7.22 12.01
CA LEU A 109 11.35 -7.54 13.22
C LEU A 109 9.86 -7.67 12.91
N GLY A 110 9.28 -6.70 12.18
CA GLY A 110 7.87 -6.74 11.80
C GLY A 110 7.52 -7.99 10.99
N LEU A 111 8.38 -8.35 10.02
CA LEU A 111 8.18 -9.57 9.22
C LEU A 111 8.27 -10.83 10.07
N ALA A 112 9.24 -10.92 10.99
CA ALA A 112 9.37 -12.05 11.91
C ALA A 112 8.15 -12.17 12.83
N LEU A 113 7.65 -11.06 13.38
CA LEU A 113 6.45 -11.04 14.22
C LEU A 113 5.21 -11.46 13.44
N CYS A 114 5.04 -10.99 12.19
CA CYS A 114 3.98 -11.47 11.31
C CYS A 114 4.07 -12.98 11.08
N ALA A 115 5.27 -13.51 10.83
CA ALA A 115 5.47 -14.94 10.63
C ALA A 115 5.12 -15.75 11.89
N LEU A 116 5.57 -15.31 13.07
CA LEU A 116 5.26 -15.98 14.34
C LEU A 116 3.75 -16.00 14.65
N VAL A 117 3.08 -14.89 14.42
CA VAL A 117 1.62 -14.76 14.59
C VAL A 117 0.88 -15.68 13.61
N ASN A 118 1.36 -15.80 12.36
CA ASN A 118 0.80 -16.74 11.38
C ASN A 118 1.04 -18.22 11.77
N ILE A 119 2.18 -18.57 12.39
CA ILE A 119 2.37 -19.88 12.97
C ILE A 119 1.32 -20.13 14.07
N GLY A 120 1.11 -19.15 14.96
CA GLY A 120 0.06 -19.21 15.97
C GLY A 120 -1.34 -19.43 15.36
N PHE A 121 -1.67 -18.75 14.26
CA PHE A 121 -2.92 -18.98 13.56
C PHE A 121 -3.09 -20.43 13.07
N GLY A 122 -2.03 -21.03 12.54
CA GLY A 122 -2.02 -22.43 12.11
C GLY A 122 -2.33 -23.44 13.22
N PHE A 123 -2.25 -23.02 14.49
CA PHE A 123 -2.58 -23.86 15.67
C PHE A 123 -3.81 -23.36 16.44
N SER A 124 -4.60 -22.45 15.86
CA SER A 124 -5.76 -21.85 16.51
C SER A 124 -6.83 -22.88 16.93
N ASP A 125 -7.01 -23.94 16.16
CA ASP A 125 -7.91 -25.05 16.48
C ASP A 125 -7.48 -25.83 17.74
N LYS A 126 -6.19 -26.05 17.92
CA LYS A 126 -5.63 -26.68 19.13
C LYS A 126 -5.76 -25.77 20.35
N MET A 127 -5.57 -24.46 20.16
CA MET A 127 -5.80 -23.48 21.23
C MET A 127 -7.28 -23.46 21.67
N ALA A 128 -8.20 -23.47 20.71
CA ALA A 128 -9.63 -23.55 21.00
C ALA A 128 -10.00 -24.85 21.75
N LEU A 129 -9.47 -25.97 21.30
CA LEU A 129 -9.65 -27.28 21.96
C LEU A 129 -9.14 -27.27 23.41
N LEU A 130 -7.96 -26.66 23.65
CA LEU A 130 -7.38 -26.58 25.01
C LEU A 130 -8.25 -25.74 25.95
N ILE A 131 -8.92 -24.70 25.45
CA ILE A 131 -9.78 -23.81 26.24
C ILE A 131 -11.15 -24.45 26.50
N THR A 132 -11.76 -25.10 25.49
CA THR A 132 -13.13 -25.63 25.59
C THR A 132 -13.19 -27.09 26.03
N GLY A 133 -12.08 -27.81 25.94
CA GLY A 133 -12.00 -29.24 26.26
C GLY A 133 -12.70 -30.16 25.24
N THR A 134 -13.39 -29.62 24.24
CA THR A 134 -14.16 -30.38 23.22
C THR A 134 -13.86 -29.86 21.81
N ALA A 135 -13.71 -30.78 20.85
CA ALA A 135 -13.55 -30.45 19.44
C ALA A 135 -14.93 -30.43 18.78
N GLY A 136 -15.62 -29.30 18.81
CA GLY A 136 -16.93 -29.11 18.17
C GLY A 136 -17.96 -28.45 19.10
N GLY A 137 -19.11 -28.12 18.52
CA GLY A 137 -20.15 -27.37 19.21
C GLY A 137 -19.97 -25.86 19.17
N SER A 138 -20.97 -25.10 19.63
CA SER A 138 -21.02 -23.64 19.54
C SER A 138 -19.92 -22.96 20.35
N GLU A 139 -19.56 -23.51 21.51
CA GLU A 139 -18.50 -22.96 22.36
C GLU A 139 -17.13 -23.05 21.70
N TYR A 140 -16.82 -24.21 21.09
CA TYR A 140 -15.58 -24.40 20.34
C TYR A 140 -15.48 -23.44 19.16
N ILE A 141 -16.52 -23.32 18.34
CA ILE A 141 -16.53 -22.42 17.19
C ILE A 141 -16.41 -20.94 17.62
N THR A 142 -17.05 -20.57 18.72
CA THR A 142 -16.94 -19.23 19.30
C THR A 142 -15.50 -18.95 19.76
N ALA A 143 -14.91 -19.86 20.54
CA ALA A 143 -13.52 -19.73 20.99
C ALA A 143 -12.54 -19.67 19.81
N LEU A 144 -12.73 -20.55 18.81
CA LEU A 144 -11.91 -20.57 17.61
C LEU A 144 -11.99 -19.25 16.83
N THR A 145 -13.20 -18.72 16.65
CA THR A 145 -13.42 -17.43 15.95
C THR A 145 -12.76 -16.27 16.69
N ILE A 146 -12.88 -16.23 18.02
CA ILE A 146 -12.22 -15.18 18.84
C ILE A 146 -10.70 -15.29 18.73
N ILE A 147 -10.14 -16.50 18.84
CA ILE A 147 -8.70 -16.74 18.73
C ILE A 147 -8.19 -16.32 17.35
N MET A 148 -8.82 -16.80 16.28
CA MET A 148 -8.47 -16.45 14.89
C MET A 148 -8.52 -14.94 14.67
N GLY A 149 -9.60 -14.28 15.10
CA GLY A 149 -9.77 -12.84 14.98
C GLY A 149 -8.71 -12.04 15.75
N SER A 150 -8.39 -12.45 16.96
CA SER A 150 -7.35 -11.81 17.79
C SER A 150 -5.97 -11.94 17.16
N ILE A 151 -5.65 -13.11 16.62
CA ILE A 151 -4.38 -13.36 15.93
C ILE A 151 -4.27 -12.50 14.65
N LEU A 152 -5.36 -12.38 13.89
CA LEU A 152 -5.38 -11.52 12.70
C LEU A 152 -5.28 -10.02 13.02
N LEU A 153 -5.84 -9.58 14.14
CA LEU A 153 -5.61 -8.22 14.64
C LEU A 153 -4.13 -7.96 14.91
N LEU A 154 -3.45 -8.87 15.60
CA LEU A 154 -2.01 -8.77 15.85
C LEU A 154 -1.22 -8.78 14.54
N ASN A 155 -1.58 -9.66 13.60
CA ASN A 155 -0.96 -9.69 12.28
C ASN A 155 -1.13 -8.34 11.57
N GLY A 156 -2.34 -7.79 11.53
CA GLY A 156 -2.62 -6.48 10.94
C GLY A 156 -1.78 -5.36 11.55
N TYR A 157 -1.56 -5.39 12.86
CA TYR A 157 -0.69 -4.42 13.52
C TYR A 157 0.77 -4.56 13.08
N PHE A 158 1.34 -5.75 13.08
CA PHE A 158 2.73 -5.97 12.66
C PHE A 158 2.94 -5.77 11.15
N GLN A 159 1.93 -5.99 10.33
CA GLN A 159 1.94 -5.66 8.90
C GLN A 159 2.22 -4.17 8.65
N GLY A 160 1.76 -3.28 9.53
CA GLY A 160 2.02 -1.85 9.45
C GLY A 160 3.49 -1.44 9.63
N MET A 161 4.37 -2.36 10.05
CA MET A 161 5.81 -2.13 10.16
C MET A 161 6.56 -2.28 8.82
N GLY A 162 5.92 -2.78 7.77
CA GLY A 162 6.59 -3.10 6.51
C GLY A 162 6.90 -1.90 5.61
N VAL A 163 5.96 -0.97 5.46
CA VAL A 163 6.07 0.17 4.51
C VAL A 163 6.81 1.38 5.08
N PRO A 164 6.52 1.83 6.33
CA PRO A 164 7.10 3.08 6.83
C PRO A 164 8.64 3.16 6.74
N PRO A 165 9.42 2.10 7.07
CA PRO A 165 10.87 2.17 7.02
C PRO A 165 11.45 2.28 5.61
N VAL A 166 10.65 2.03 4.58
CA VAL A 166 11.14 2.06 3.17
C VAL A 166 11.41 3.48 2.69
N SER A 167 10.61 4.45 3.13
CA SER A 167 10.81 5.85 2.72
C SER A 167 12.20 6.38 3.14
N PRO A 168 12.59 6.36 4.42
CA PRO A 168 13.93 6.77 4.82
C PRO A 168 15.03 5.90 4.20
N LEU A 169 14.79 4.58 4.04
CA LEU A 169 15.75 3.70 3.38
C LEU A 169 16.04 4.15 1.94
N MET A 170 14.99 4.41 1.16
CA MET A 170 15.13 4.83 -0.23
C MET A 170 15.79 6.20 -0.36
N THR A 171 15.48 7.17 0.50
CA THR A 171 16.10 8.50 0.45
C THR A 171 17.60 8.47 0.76
N HIS A 172 18.09 7.50 1.53
CA HIS A 172 19.52 7.32 1.77
C HIS A 172 20.27 6.69 0.60
N TRP A 173 19.60 5.83 -0.19
CA TRP A 173 20.25 5.06 -1.26
C TRP A 173 19.95 5.55 -2.67
N VAL A 174 18.93 6.38 -2.86
CA VAL A 174 18.47 6.80 -4.18
C VAL A 174 18.55 8.32 -4.31
N PRO A 175 19.23 8.84 -5.33
CA PRO A 175 19.22 10.26 -5.63
C PRO A 175 17.82 10.80 -5.90
N ALA A 176 17.56 12.06 -5.53
CA ALA A 176 16.23 12.66 -5.62
C ALA A 176 15.62 12.63 -7.05
N ASN A 177 16.46 12.77 -8.07
CA ASN A 177 16.04 12.73 -9.47
C ASN A 177 15.61 11.33 -9.96
N GLU A 178 16.00 10.25 -9.27
CA GLU A 178 15.62 8.88 -9.59
C GLU A 178 14.60 8.29 -8.61
N LEU A 179 14.34 8.97 -7.49
CA LEU A 179 13.59 8.45 -6.36
C LEU A 179 12.16 8.02 -6.76
N ALA A 180 11.46 8.84 -7.54
CA ALA A 180 10.09 8.54 -7.97
C ALA A 180 10.03 7.25 -8.81
N THR A 181 10.94 7.10 -9.78
CA THR A 181 11.00 5.90 -10.63
C THR A 181 11.35 4.66 -9.82
N LYS A 182 12.35 4.74 -8.94
CA LYS A 182 12.77 3.60 -8.10
C LYS A 182 11.68 3.21 -7.09
N MET A 183 10.96 4.18 -6.51
CA MET A 183 9.82 3.92 -5.63
C MET A 183 8.64 3.26 -6.39
N SER A 184 8.40 3.65 -7.64
CA SER A 184 7.39 3.01 -8.48
C SER A 184 7.73 1.55 -8.77
N ILE A 185 8.99 1.26 -9.10
CA ILE A 185 9.47 -0.12 -9.27
C ILE A 185 9.36 -0.89 -7.96
N TRP A 186 9.81 -0.28 -6.85
CA TRP A 186 9.70 -0.90 -5.53
C TRP A 186 8.25 -1.25 -5.18
N ASN A 187 7.31 -0.39 -5.52
CA ASN A 187 5.89 -0.59 -5.22
C ASN A 187 5.30 -1.83 -5.92
N MET A 188 5.88 -2.31 -7.05
CA MET A 188 5.44 -3.56 -7.69
C MET A 188 5.62 -4.79 -6.79
N SER A 189 6.46 -4.71 -5.75
CA SER A 189 6.71 -5.82 -4.82
C SER A 189 5.45 -6.34 -4.13
N HIS A 190 4.45 -5.47 -3.86
CA HIS A 190 3.21 -5.90 -3.27
C HIS A 190 2.37 -6.77 -4.21
N SER A 191 2.27 -6.42 -5.48
CA SER A 191 1.54 -7.22 -6.47
C SER A 191 2.25 -8.55 -6.76
N ILE A 192 3.60 -8.54 -6.77
CA ILE A 192 4.40 -9.77 -6.90
C ILE A 192 4.14 -10.70 -5.73
N GLY A 193 4.24 -10.17 -4.50
CA GLY A 193 4.00 -10.95 -3.28
C GLY A 193 2.58 -11.50 -3.20
N ALA A 194 1.57 -10.67 -3.52
CA ALA A 194 0.18 -11.10 -3.56
C ALA A 194 -0.07 -12.17 -4.63
N GLY A 195 0.41 -11.98 -5.84
CA GLY A 195 0.27 -12.98 -6.91
C GLY A 195 0.89 -14.34 -6.53
N LEU A 196 2.12 -14.31 -6.03
CA LEU A 196 2.83 -15.53 -5.63
C LEU A 196 2.14 -16.30 -4.50
N ILE A 197 1.58 -15.61 -3.48
CA ILE A 197 0.88 -16.30 -2.38
C ILE A 197 -0.45 -16.91 -2.85
N PHE A 198 -1.15 -16.29 -3.80
CA PHE A 198 -2.35 -16.89 -4.37
C PHE A 198 -2.03 -18.17 -5.16
N VAL A 199 -0.94 -18.19 -5.93
CA VAL A 199 -0.45 -19.41 -6.62
C VAL A 199 -0.05 -20.47 -5.59
N LEU A 200 0.75 -20.11 -4.59
CA LEU A 200 1.17 -21.05 -3.54
C LEU A 200 -0.04 -21.63 -2.81
N GLY A 201 -1.00 -20.79 -2.40
CA GLY A 201 -2.24 -21.23 -1.74
C GLY A 201 -3.07 -22.16 -2.61
N ALA A 202 -3.20 -21.85 -3.90
CA ALA A 202 -3.88 -22.71 -4.87
C ALA A 202 -3.24 -24.11 -4.96
N LEU A 203 -1.89 -24.17 -5.01
CA LEU A 203 -1.14 -25.43 -5.02
C LEU A 203 -1.34 -26.22 -3.71
N LEU A 204 -1.30 -25.55 -2.57
CA LEU A 204 -1.51 -26.20 -1.27
C LEU A 204 -2.93 -26.79 -1.15
N VAL A 205 -3.95 -26.01 -1.54
CA VAL A 205 -5.35 -26.47 -1.52
C VAL A 205 -5.58 -27.62 -2.49
N HIS A 206 -4.93 -27.58 -3.67
CA HIS A 206 -5.07 -28.67 -4.64
C HIS A 206 -4.48 -30.01 -4.15
N HIS A 207 -3.38 -29.98 -3.37
CA HIS A 207 -2.68 -31.19 -2.97
C HIS A 207 -3.08 -31.72 -1.59
N PHE A 208 -3.62 -30.87 -0.70
CA PHE A 208 -3.84 -31.21 0.72
C PHE A 208 -5.29 -31.07 1.19
N ASP A 209 -6.22 -30.76 0.30
CA ASP A 209 -7.66 -30.63 0.57
C ASP A 209 -8.00 -29.83 1.86
N ASN A 210 -8.83 -30.40 2.74
CA ASN A 210 -9.29 -29.72 3.96
C ASN A 210 -8.17 -29.41 4.98
N SER A 211 -7.03 -30.09 4.93
CA SER A 211 -5.89 -29.75 5.78
C SER A 211 -5.09 -28.54 5.28
N ALA A 212 -5.38 -28.10 4.06
CA ALA A 212 -4.64 -27.02 3.39
C ALA A 212 -4.73 -25.69 4.13
N TRP A 213 -5.83 -25.40 4.86
CA TRP A 213 -5.97 -24.15 5.61
C TRP A 213 -4.77 -23.90 6.54
N ARG A 214 -4.33 -24.93 7.26
CA ARG A 214 -3.18 -24.84 8.17
C ARG A 214 -1.88 -24.60 7.42
N LEU A 215 -1.67 -25.30 6.30
CA LEU A 215 -0.48 -25.16 5.48
C LEU A 215 -0.41 -23.77 4.81
N CYS A 216 -1.54 -23.17 4.48
CA CYS A 216 -1.62 -21.79 3.97
C CYS A 216 -1.09 -20.75 4.99
N PHE A 217 -0.96 -21.11 6.27
CA PHE A 217 -0.32 -20.25 7.28
C PHE A 217 1.10 -20.68 7.58
N LEU A 218 1.35 -21.97 7.81
CA LEU A 218 2.65 -22.47 8.25
C LEU A 218 3.72 -22.32 7.17
N VAL A 219 3.41 -22.67 5.90
CA VAL A 219 4.40 -22.61 4.81
C VAL A 219 4.81 -21.17 4.51
N PRO A 220 3.89 -20.21 4.28
CA PRO A 220 4.28 -18.81 4.09
C PRO A 220 4.98 -18.21 5.30
N ALA A 221 4.61 -18.60 6.53
CA ALA A 221 5.26 -18.15 7.74
C ALA A 221 6.71 -18.62 7.84
N ALA A 222 6.98 -19.89 7.53
CA ALA A 222 8.34 -20.43 7.50
C ALA A 222 9.23 -19.70 6.47
N ILE A 223 8.71 -19.49 5.25
CA ILE A 223 9.39 -18.71 4.19
C ILE A 223 9.65 -17.28 4.67
N SER A 224 8.65 -16.63 5.27
CA SER A 224 8.78 -15.26 5.76
C SER A 224 9.74 -15.12 6.94
N LEU A 225 9.82 -16.12 7.81
CA LEU A 225 10.75 -16.12 8.93
C LEU A 225 12.21 -16.23 8.44
N ILE A 226 12.47 -17.12 7.47
CA ILE A 226 13.77 -17.20 6.78
C ILE A 226 14.08 -15.87 6.08
N GLY A 227 13.09 -15.30 5.40
CA GLY A 227 13.20 -14.01 4.74
C GLY A 227 13.49 -12.86 5.71
N ALA A 228 12.91 -12.86 6.91
CA ALA A 228 13.19 -11.86 7.95
C ALA A 228 14.67 -11.93 8.41
N GLY A 229 15.20 -13.14 8.60
CA GLY A 229 16.62 -13.36 8.88
C GLY A 229 17.51 -12.85 7.74
N ALA A 230 17.18 -13.21 6.50
CA ALA A 230 17.91 -12.75 5.32
C ALA A 230 17.88 -11.22 5.20
N LEU A 231 16.72 -10.60 5.43
CA LEU A 231 16.53 -9.14 5.43
C LEU A 231 17.44 -8.48 6.47
N TYR A 232 17.42 -8.97 7.71
CA TYR A 232 18.27 -8.49 8.79
C TYR A 232 19.76 -8.57 8.44
N LEU A 233 20.22 -9.65 7.83
CA LEU A 233 21.62 -9.85 7.48
C LEU A 233 22.08 -9.05 6.26
N THR A 234 21.21 -8.86 5.27
CA THR A 234 21.59 -8.35 3.94
C THR A 234 21.27 -6.89 3.70
N LEU A 235 20.24 -6.33 4.35
CA LEU A 235 19.85 -4.92 4.20
C LEU A 235 20.83 -4.00 4.94
N ARG A 236 21.03 -2.79 4.43
CA ARG A 236 21.83 -1.73 5.06
C ARG A 236 21.06 -0.43 5.04
N ASP A 237 21.01 0.26 6.17
CA ASP A 237 20.20 1.48 6.34
C ASP A 237 20.76 2.65 5.53
N LYS A 238 22.09 2.82 5.56
CA LYS A 238 22.78 4.00 5.01
C LYS A 238 24.06 3.62 4.29
N PRO A 239 24.50 4.41 3.28
CA PRO A 239 25.79 4.23 2.62
C PRO A 239 26.98 4.26 3.58
N SER A 240 26.94 5.09 4.61
CA SER A 240 27.99 5.17 5.65
C SER A 240 28.20 3.85 6.39
N SER A 241 27.20 3.00 6.52
CA SER A 241 27.29 1.68 7.15
C SER A 241 28.17 0.68 6.39
N VAL A 242 28.53 0.98 5.15
CA VAL A 242 29.40 0.18 4.27
C VAL A 242 30.63 0.95 3.80
N GLY A 243 30.96 2.07 4.49
CA GLY A 243 32.12 2.90 4.21
C GLY A 243 32.01 3.73 2.93
N LEU A 244 30.80 4.09 2.53
CA LEU A 244 30.52 4.97 1.40
C LEU A 244 30.05 6.35 1.89
N PRO A 245 30.34 7.44 1.16
CA PRO A 245 29.79 8.75 1.46
C PRO A 245 28.26 8.73 1.33
N GLU A 246 27.60 9.49 2.18
CA GLU A 246 26.15 9.67 2.07
C GLU A 246 25.84 10.60 0.88
N LEU A 247 24.69 10.39 0.26
CA LEU A 247 24.19 11.28 -0.77
C LEU A 247 23.93 12.65 -0.11
N GLU A 248 24.37 13.74 -0.74
CA GLU A 248 23.96 15.07 -0.31
C GLU A 248 22.43 15.11 -0.38
N THR A 249 21.83 15.14 0.78
CA THR A 249 20.38 15.25 0.90
C THR A 249 20.04 16.68 0.48
N GLN A 250 19.64 16.88 -0.77
CA GLN A 250 18.73 17.99 -1.06
C GLN A 250 17.45 17.63 -0.30
N ALA A 251 17.35 18.19 0.89
CA ALA A 251 16.30 17.89 1.83
C ALA A 251 14.93 18.16 1.19
N ALA A 252 14.31 17.08 0.72
CA ALA A 252 12.88 17.02 0.91
C ALA A 252 12.70 16.99 2.44
N PRO A 253 11.93 17.89 3.02
CA PRO A 253 11.75 17.91 4.47
C PRO A 253 11.26 16.54 4.89
N PRO A 254 11.86 15.91 5.93
CA PRO A 254 11.35 14.66 6.46
C PRO A 254 9.90 14.87 6.84
N ALA A 255 9.02 13.95 6.41
CA ALA A 255 7.70 13.88 6.96
C ALA A 255 7.88 13.50 8.45
N GLY A 256 8.02 14.52 9.32
CA GLY A 256 8.19 14.33 10.76
C GLY A 256 9.49 14.81 11.41
N GLY A 257 10.44 15.41 10.68
CA GLY A 257 11.64 15.99 11.30
C GLY A 257 11.38 17.38 11.85
N GLU A 258 11.51 17.53 13.16
CA GLU A 258 11.55 18.84 13.86
C GLU A 258 12.68 19.72 13.30
N LYS A 259 12.39 20.52 12.24
CA LYS A 259 12.94 21.86 12.24
C LYS A 259 12.32 22.53 13.46
N LYS A 260 13.11 23.19 14.30
CA LYS A 260 12.57 24.21 15.21
C LYS A 260 11.80 25.19 14.33
N GLU A 261 10.51 24.88 14.13
CA GLU A 261 9.59 25.77 13.44
C GLU A 261 9.51 27.02 14.31
N THR A 262 9.85 28.15 13.72
CA THR A 262 9.43 29.41 14.33
C THR A 262 7.91 29.38 14.41
N THR A 263 7.34 29.99 15.44
CA THR A 263 5.86 30.05 15.65
C THR A 263 5.12 30.54 14.40
N SER A 264 5.78 31.34 13.57
CA SER A 264 5.30 31.82 12.28
C SER A 264 5.19 30.72 11.22
N ASP A 265 6.14 29.75 11.17
CA ASP A 265 6.14 28.67 10.19
C ASP A 265 5.07 27.62 10.50
N SER A 266 4.85 27.34 11.79
CA SER A 266 3.79 26.42 12.25
C SER A 266 2.39 26.99 11.96
N ALA A 267 2.18 28.29 12.19
CA ALA A 267 0.92 28.95 11.88
C ALA A 267 0.64 29.01 10.37
N TYR A 268 1.69 29.25 9.55
CA TYR A 268 1.59 29.17 8.10
C TYR A 268 1.16 27.79 7.64
N HIS A 269 1.88 26.76 8.07
CA HIS A 269 1.58 25.38 7.65
C HIS A 269 0.17 24.95 8.03
N LYS A 270 -0.29 25.28 9.23
CA LYS A 270 -1.68 25.01 9.64
C LYS A 270 -2.71 25.72 8.77
N ALA A 271 -2.48 27.01 8.44
CA ALA A 271 -3.37 27.78 7.56
C ALA A 271 -3.38 27.23 6.14
N PHE A 272 -2.20 26.82 5.63
CA PHE A 272 -2.03 26.20 4.33
C PHE A 272 -2.77 24.86 4.24
N LEU A 273 -2.58 23.96 5.21
CA LEU A 273 -3.30 22.68 5.28
C LEU A 273 -4.82 22.90 5.35
N ARG A 274 -5.27 23.85 6.17
CA ARG A 274 -6.69 24.17 6.28
C ARG A 274 -7.28 24.63 4.93
N ARG A 275 -6.54 25.42 4.15
CA ARG A 275 -7.02 25.94 2.87
C ARG A 275 -6.89 24.93 1.73
N MET A 276 -5.71 24.31 1.61
CA MET A 276 -5.35 23.49 0.44
C MET A 276 -5.78 22.02 0.56
N VAL A 277 -5.99 21.52 1.78
CA VAL A 277 -6.37 20.13 2.02
C VAL A 277 -7.78 20.04 2.56
N PHE A 278 -8.01 20.50 3.78
CA PHE A 278 -9.30 20.34 4.45
C PHE A 278 -10.42 21.21 3.83
N GLY A 279 -10.08 22.39 3.32
CA GLY A 279 -11.02 23.30 2.64
C GLY A 279 -11.12 23.08 1.14
N ASN A 280 -10.40 22.14 0.56
CA ASN A 280 -10.44 21.85 -0.87
C ASN A 280 -11.46 20.75 -1.18
N PRO A 281 -12.63 21.07 -1.80
CA PRO A 281 -13.66 20.09 -2.08
C PRO A 281 -13.21 18.99 -3.04
N ILE A 282 -12.23 19.28 -3.91
CA ILE A 282 -11.69 18.29 -4.86
C ILE A 282 -11.02 17.15 -4.09
N ILE A 283 -10.27 17.43 -3.02
CA ILE A 283 -9.60 16.40 -2.20
C ILE A 283 -10.64 15.49 -1.54
N TRP A 284 -11.77 16.04 -1.08
CA TRP A 284 -12.85 15.24 -0.50
C TRP A 284 -13.53 14.35 -1.53
N VAL A 285 -13.78 14.86 -2.74
CA VAL A 285 -14.32 14.07 -3.85
C VAL A 285 -13.35 12.93 -4.21
N LEU A 286 -12.04 13.22 -4.29
CA LEU A 286 -11.02 12.21 -4.53
C LEU A 286 -10.99 11.15 -3.40
N ALA A 287 -11.11 11.55 -2.14
CA ALA A 287 -11.13 10.66 -0.99
C ALA A 287 -12.36 9.73 -0.99
N VAL A 288 -13.54 10.29 -1.23
CA VAL A 288 -14.80 9.52 -1.34
C VAL A 288 -14.74 8.57 -2.55
N THR A 289 -14.21 9.03 -3.68
CA THR A 289 -13.99 8.16 -4.85
C THR A 289 -13.04 7.01 -4.50
N ASN A 290 -11.95 7.30 -3.76
CA ASN A 290 -10.99 6.29 -3.33
C ASN A 290 -11.64 5.22 -2.44
N PHE A 291 -12.58 5.60 -1.58
CA PHE A 291 -13.38 4.66 -0.80
C PHE A 291 -14.11 3.66 -1.71
N PHE A 292 -14.80 4.13 -2.75
CA PHE A 292 -15.52 3.27 -3.68
C PHE A 292 -14.60 2.39 -4.55
N VAL A 293 -13.49 2.95 -5.02
CA VAL A 293 -12.46 2.21 -5.76
C VAL A 293 -11.92 1.04 -4.93
N TYR A 294 -11.67 1.29 -3.65
CA TYR A 294 -11.15 0.27 -2.74
C TYR A 294 -12.21 -0.78 -2.38
N ILE A 295 -13.52 -0.42 -2.31
CA ILE A 295 -14.59 -1.42 -2.16
C ILE A 295 -14.54 -2.41 -3.33
N VAL A 296 -14.55 -1.92 -4.58
CA VAL A 296 -14.52 -2.79 -5.76
C VAL A 296 -13.27 -3.65 -5.78
N ARG A 297 -12.12 -3.06 -5.53
CA ARG A 297 -10.84 -3.77 -5.52
C ARG A 297 -10.80 -4.87 -4.47
N PHE A 298 -11.10 -4.55 -3.22
CA PHE A 298 -11.02 -5.51 -2.12
C PHE A 298 -12.10 -6.58 -2.24
N SER A 299 -13.29 -6.26 -2.72
CA SER A 299 -14.33 -7.25 -2.96
C SER A 299 -13.90 -8.31 -3.98
N MET A 300 -13.21 -7.92 -5.05
CA MET A 300 -12.72 -8.88 -6.05
C MET A 300 -11.45 -9.61 -5.60
N LEU A 301 -10.49 -8.90 -5.00
CA LEU A 301 -9.22 -9.46 -4.60
C LEU A 301 -9.33 -10.34 -3.35
N ASP A 302 -10.00 -9.83 -2.31
CA ASP A 302 -10.01 -10.51 -1.02
C ASP A 302 -10.99 -11.69 -0.98
N TRP A 303 -12.07 -11.60 -1.74
CA TRP A 303 -13.06 -12.67 -1.86
C TRP A 303 -12.87 -13.56 -3.09
N GLY A 304 -11.93 -13.25 -3.98
CA GLY A 304 -11.73 -13.97 -5.24
C GLY A 304 -11.62 -15.48 -5.07
N MET A 305 -10.94 -15.96 -4.02
CA MET A 305 -10.79 -17.38 -3.72
C MET A 305 -12.11 -18.09 -3.32
N MET A 306 -13.12 -17.33 -2.87
CA MET A 306 -14.46 -17.85 -2.54
C MET A 306 -15.49 -17.47 -3.60
N LEU A 307 -15.39 -16.25 -4.11
CA LEU A 307 -16.31 -15.72 -5.13
C LEU A 307 -16.25 -16.54 -6.42
N LEU A 308 -15.06 -16.86 -6.92
CA LEU A 308 -14.87 -17.59 -8.18
C LEU A 308 -15.43 -19.03 -8.11
N PRO A 309 -15.09 -19.85 -7.10
CA PRO A 309 -15.70 -21.15 -6.96
C PRO A 309 -17.21 -21.08 -6.69
N GLY A 310 -17.63 -20.18 -5.78
CA GLY A 310 -19.02 -20.09 -5.35
C GLY A 310 -19.99 -19.53 -6.40
N SER A 311 -19.51 -18.68 -7.34
CA SER A 311 -20.37 -18.05 -8.36
C SER A 311 -20.16 -18.60 -9.77
N LYS A 312 -18.99 -19.18 -10.05
CA LYS A 312 -18.60 -19.65 -11.40
C LYS A 312 -18.20 -21.12 -11.44
N GLY A 313 -18.28 -21.83 -10.32
CA GLY A 313 -18.02 -23.27 -10.26
C GLY A 313 -16.57 -23.69 -10.59
N VAL A 314 -15.63 -22.75 -10.66
CA VAL A 314 -14.22 -23.09 -10.93
C VAL A 314 -13.59 -23.70 -9.68
N SER A 315 -12.59 -24.56 -9.87
CA SER A 315 -11.86 -25.12 -8.72
C SER A 315 -11.09 -24.02 -7.95
N VAL A 316 -10.87 -24.23 -6.66
CA VAL A 316 -10.09 -23.28 -5.82
C VAL A 316 -8.69 -23.07 -6.36
N ALA A 317 -8.07 -24.12 -6.96
CA ALA A 317 -6.78 -24.01 -7.62
C ALA A 317 -6.81 -23.04 -8.82
N VAL A 318 -7.82 -23.16 -9.67
CA VAL A 318 -8.02 -22.25 -10.82
C VAL A 318 -8.33 -20.84 -10.33
N ALA A 319 -9.14 -20.69 -9.29
CA ALA A 319 -9.44 -19.40 -8.68
C ALA A 319 -8.17 -18.68 -8.20
N GLY A 320 -7.26 -19.41 -7.54
CA GLY A 320 -5.98 -18.83 -7.09
C GLY A 320 -5.10 -18.34 -8.23
N ILE A 321 -5.03 -19.07 -9.34
CA ILE A 321 -4.31 -18.62 -10.55
C ILE A 321 -4.99 -17.38 -11.15
N MET A 322 -6.33 -17.37 -11.23
CA MET A 322 -7.06 -16.22 -11.75
C MET A 322 -6.85 -14.97 -10.90
N VAL A 323 -6.88 -15.10 -9.56
CA VAL A 323 -6.61 -13.98 -8.65
C VAL A 323 -5.14 -13.52 -8.74
N ALA A 324 -4.20 -14.44 -8.94
CA ALA A 324 -2.80 -14.07 -9.17
C ALA A 324 -2.61 -13.28 -10.48
N VAL A 325 -3.27 -13.68 -11.55
CA VAL A 325 -3.26 -12.96 -12.84
C VAL A 325 -3.96 -11.60 -12.71
N PHE A 326 -5.10 -11.55 -12.00
CA PHE A 326 -5.80 -10.31 -11.66
C PHE A 326 -4.84 -9.30 -11.01
N GLU A 327 -4.13 -9.71 -9.97
CA GLU A 327 -3.25 -8.83 -9.19
C GLU A 327 -1.99 -8.46 -9.98
N PHE A 328 -1.31 -9.45 -10.54
CA PHE A 328 0.01 -9.24 -11.14
C PHE A 328 -0.09 -8.66 -12.56
N VAL A 329 -0.93 -9.23 -13.43
CA VAL A 329 -1.05 -8.79 -14.83
C VAL A 329 -2.01 -7.61 -14.93
N GLY A 330 -3.26 -7.80 -14.50
CA GLY A 330 -4.29 -6.78 -14.60
C GLY A 330 -3.92 -5.50 -13.85
N GLY A 331 -3.51 -5.63 -12.59
CA GLY A 331 -3.16 -4.50 -11.74
C GLY A 331 -2.00 -3.68 -12.27
N ASN A 332 -0.87 -4.31 -12.59
CA ASN A 332 0.32 -3.58 -13.05
C ASN A 332 0.12 -2.93 -14.43
N LEU A 333 -0.45 -3.66 -15.38
CA LEU A 333 -0.75 -3.09 -16.71
C LEU A 333 -1.75 -1.93 -16.61
N GLY A 334 -2.78 -2.09 -15.78
CA GLY A 334 -3.79 -1.05 -15.58
C GLY A 334 -3.20 0.26 -15.05
N MET A 335 -2.31 0.18 -14.04
CA MET A 335 -1.64 1.37 -13.51
C MET A 335 -0.78 2.07 -14.56
N VAL A 336 0.00 1.31 -15.34
CA VAL A 336 0.88 1.89 -16.38
C VAL A 336 0.08 2.53 -17.49
N VAL A 337 -0.93 1.83 -18.02
CA VAL A 337 -1.76 2.34 -19.11
C VAL A 337 -2.59 3.54 -18.67
N ALA A 338 -3.15 3.53 -17.46
CA ALA A 338 -3.91 4.66 -16.93
C ALA A 338 -3.02 5.90 -16.72
N GLY A 339 -1.78 5.71 -16.25
CA GLY A 339 -0.80 6.79 -16.14
C GLY A 339 -0.48 7.40 -17.50
N TRP A 340 -0.15 6.55 -18.48
CA TRP A 340 0.14 6.96 -19.85
C TRP A 340 -1.06 7.71 -20.47
N ALA A 341 -2.28 7.18 -20.33
CA ALA A 341 -3.48 7.83 -20.83
C ALA A 341 -3.75 9.19 -20.17
N THR A 342 -3.45 9.32 -18.87
CA THR A 342 -3.57 10.60 -18.15
C THR A 342 -2.71 11.68 -18.80
N ASP A 343 -1.46 11.35 -19.10
CA ASP A 343 -0.51 12.33 -19.64
C ASP A 343 -0.75 12.64 -21.12
N HIS A 344 -1.05 11.64 -21.94
CA HIS A 344 -1.11 11.81 -23.39
C HIS A 344 -2.52 12.08 -23.94
N ILE A 345 -3.57 11.55 -23.28
CA ILE A 345 -4.97 11.69 -23.76
C ILE A 345 -5.72 12.77 -22.99
N PHE A 346 -5.55 12.81 -21.66
CA PHE A 346 -6.37 13.67 -20.80
C PHE A 346 -5.63 14.93 -20.29
N GLY A 347 -4.45 15.25 -20.83
CA GLY A 347 -3.70 16.46 -20.50
C GLY A 347 -3.40 16.58 -19.00
N SER A 348 -2.86 15.51 -18.39
CA SER A 348 -2.52 15.38 -16.97
C SER A 348 -3.70 15.56 -16.00
N ARG A 349 -4.93 15.36 -16.45
CA ARG A 349 -6.14 15.42 -15.64
C ARG A 349 -6.54 14.02 -15.18
N ALA A 350 -5.87 13.51 -14.15
CA ALA A 350 -6.04 12.17 -13.62
C ALA A 350 -7.51 11.80 -13.27
N HIS A 351 -8.31 12.76 -12.79
CA HIS A 351 -9.73 12.56 -12.49
C HIS A 351 -10.55 12.13 -13.71
N ARG A 352 -10.24 12.63 -14.91
CA ARG A 352 -10.91 12.21 -16.16
C ARG A 352 -10.58 10.78 -16.54
N THR A 353 -9.31 10.40 -16.43
CA THR A 353 -8.88 8.99 -16.63
C THR A 353 -9.61 8.07 -15.68
N CYS A 354 -9.77 8.48 -14.40
CA CYS A 354 -10.49 7.70 -13.40
C CYS A 354 -11.95 7.43 -13.80
N VAL A 355 -12.66 8.39 -14.42
CA VAL A 355 -14.05 8.18 -14.90
C VAL A 355 -14.09 7.05 -15.94
N PHE A 356 -13.21 7.09 -16.95
CA PHE A 356 -13.16 6.04 -17.98
C PHE A 356 -12.72 4.68 -17.42
N CYS A 357 -11.78 4.69 -16.50
CA CYS A 357 -11.36 3.46 -15.82
C CYS A 357 -12.52 2.87 -14.98
N MET A 358 -13.25 3.68 -14.22
CA MET A 358 -14.42 3.21 -13.47
C MET A 358 -15.52 2.67 -14.39
N LEU A 359 -15.77 3.32 -15.52
CA LEU A 359 -16.69 2.81 -16.53
C LEU A 359 -16.22 1.44 -17.08
N GLY A 360 -14.94 1.31 -17.41
CA GLY A 360 -14.35 0.04 -17.83
C GLY A 360 -14.48 -1.06 -16.77
N ALA A 361 -14.28 -0.73 -15.49
CA ALA A 361 -14.47 -1.67 -14.37
C ALA A 361 -15.93 -2.12 -14.23
N ILE A 362 -16.91 -1.18 -14.39
CA ILE A 362 -18.34 -1.50 -14.39
C ILE A 362 -18.68 -2.46 -15.52
N ILE A 363 -18.27 -2.15 -16.76
CA ILE A 363 -18.52 -2.99 -17.93
C ILE A 363 -17.88 -4.38 -17.75
N SER A 364 -16.62 -4.43 -17.33
CA SER A 364 -15.92 -5.69 -17.13
C SER A 364 -16.56 -6.54 -16.03
N THR A 365 -17.02 -5.93 -14.93
CA THR A 365 -17.73 -6.61 -13.85
C THR A 365 -19.08 -7.14 -14.33
N ALA A 366 -19.83 -6.35 -15.10
CA ALA A 366 -21.10 -6.78 -15.67
C ALA A 366 -20.92 -7.95 -16.66
N ILE A 367 -19.92 -7.86 -17.55
CA ILE A 367 -19.57 -8.96 -18.46
C ILE A 367 -19.21 -10.20 -17.66
N PHE A 368 -18.34 -10.09 -16.66
CA PHE A 368 -17.92 -11.22 -15.83
C PHE A 368 -19.12 -11.87 -15.12
N TRP A 369 -20.03 -11.08 -14.58
CA TRP A 369 -21.24 -11.58 -13.94
C TRP A 369 -22.14 -12.35 -14.91
N LEU A 370 -22.34 -11.80 -16.13
CA LEU A 370 -23.22 -12.39 -17.16
C LEU A 370 -22.64 -13.62 -17.86
N VAL A 371 -21.30 -13.81 -17.84
CA VAL A 371 -20.69 -15.02 -18.40
C VAL A 371 -21.21 -16.26 -17.66
N PRO A 372 -21.73 -17.29 -18.37
CA PRO A 372 -22.22 -18.51 -17.74
C PRO A 372 -21.15 -19.21 -16.90
N ASP A 373 -21.58 -19.90 -15.84
CA ASP A 373 -20.70 -20.73 -15.00
C ASP A 373 -20.13 -21.95 -15.73
N THR A 374 -20.79 -22.38 -16.82
CA THR A 374 -20.32 -23.44 -17.73
C THR A 374 -19.18 -23.00 -18.66
N ALA A 375 -18.86 -21.71 -18.69
CA ALA A 375 -17.79 -21.20 -19.54
C ALA A 375 -16.40 -21.71 -19.09
N SER A 376 -15.48 -21.85 -20.05
CA SER A 376 -14.13 -22.27 -19.74
C SER A 376 -13.41 -21.23 -18.84
N ALA A 377 -12.47 -21.69 -18.02
CA ALA A 377 -11.70 -20.83 -17.10
C ALA A 377 -11.01 -19.65 -17.83
N TRP A 378 -10.59 -19.83 -19.07
CA TRP A 378 -9.98 -18.75 -19.87
C TRP A 378 -10.97 -17.64 -20.24
N VAL A 379 -12.20 -18.00 -20.58
CA VAL A 379 -13.28 -17.05 -20.89
C VAL A 379 -13.64 -16.25 -19.65
N LEU A 380 -13.62 -16.86 -18.46
CA LEU A 380 -13.85 -16.19 -17.18
C LEU A 380 -12.65 -15.32 -16.76
N ALA A 381 -11.42 -15.77 -17.03
CA ALA A 381 -10.21 -15.06 -16.60
C ALA A 381 -10.03 -13.70 -17.30
N ILE A 382 -10.44 -13.57 -18.56
CA ILE A 382 -10.28 -12.31 -19.30
C ILE A 382 -11.07 -11.16 -18.67
N PRO A 383 -12.40 -11.21 -18.52
CA PRO A 383 -13.15 -10.11 -17.92
C PRO A 383 -12.79 -9.92 -16.43
N PHE A 384 -12.44 -10.98 -15.69
CA PHE A 384 -11.95 -10.86 -14.32
C PHE A 384 -10.65 -10.06 -14.25
N THR A 385 -9.68 -10.34 -15.13
CA THR A 385 -8.42 -9.58 -15.21
C THR A 385 -8.65 -8.14 -15.68
N LEU A 386 -9.62 -7.90 -16.57
CA LEU A 386 -9.98 -6.56 -17.01
C LEU A 386 -10.57 -5.71 -15.87
N ILE A 387 -11.28 -6.31 -14.90
CA ILE A 387 -11.71 -5.59 -13.71
C ILE A 387 -10.49 -5.01 -12.97
N ALA A 388 -9.43 -5.80 -12.77
CA ALA A 388 -8.20 -5.31 -12.17
C ALA A 388 -7.55 -4.22 -13.00
N PHE A 389 -7.42 -4.45 -14.31
CA PHE A 389 -6.83 -3.48 -15.23
C PHE A 389 -7.47 -2.10 -15.09
N PHE A 390 -8.79 -2.05 -15.02
CA PHE A 390 -9.51 -0.79 -14.91
C PHE A 390 -9.55 -0.21 -13.49
N ILE A 391 -9.56 -1.03 -12.43
CA ILE A 391 -9.69 -0.51 -11.06
C ILE A 391 -8.35 -0.06 -10.45
N TYR A 392 -7.22 -0.64 -10.89
CA TYR A 392 -5.90 -0.25 -10.38
C TYR A 392 -5.40 1.08 -10.95
N GLY A 393 -5.90 1.51 -12.12
CA GLY A 393 -5.67 2.84 -12.66
C GLY A 393 -6.10 3.93 -11.68
N PRO A 394 -7.40 4.02 -11.32
CA PRO A 394 -7.90 4.95 -10.31
C PRO A 394 -7.18 4.83 -8.97
N GLN A 395 -6.89 3.62 -8.49
CA GLN A 395 -6.16 3.43 -7.24
C GLN A 395 -4.82 4.15 -7.21
N ALA A 396 -4.07 4.14 -8.30
CA ALA A 396 -2.80 4.84 -8.41
C ALA A 396 -2.99 6.35 -8.65
N LEU A 397 -3.91 6.71 -9.56
CA LEU A 397 -4.09 8.08 -10.02
C LEU A 397 -4.74 9.01 -8.98
N LEU A 398 -5.64 8.49 -8.12
CA LEU A 398 -6.30 9.31 -7.09
C LEU A 398 -5.29 9.88 -6.09
N GLY A 399 -4.29 9.09 -5.69
CA GLY A 399 -3.21 9.57 -4.83
C GLY A 399 -2.35 10.65 -5.48
N ILE A 400 -2.05 10.48 -6.76
CA ILE A 400 -1.31 11.48 -7.56
C ILE A 400 -2.14 12.76 -7.72
N ALA A 401 -3.43 12.63 -8.04
CA ALA A 401 -4.33 13.78 -8.17
C ALA A 401 -4.45 14.57 -6.87
N ALA A 402 -4.57 13.89 -5.72
CA ALA A 402 -4.63 14.53 -4.42
C ALA A 402 -3.31 15.24 -4.05
N ALA A 403 -2.18 14.62 -4.36
CA ALA A 403 -0.87 15.24 -4.16
C ALA A 403 -0.71 16.51 -5.02
N ASN A 404 -1.15 16.48 -6.28
CA ASN A 404 -1.10 17.63 -7.18
C ASN A 404 -2.04 18.75 -6.72
N GLN A 405 -3.24 18.42 -6.24
CA GLN A 405 -4.21 19.39 -5.70
C GLN A 405 -3.70 20.07 -4.42
N ALA A 406 -3.03 19.32 -3.55
CA ALA A 406 -2.49 19.83 -2.30
C ALA A 406 -1.12 20.51 -2.46
N THR A 407 -0.50 20.43 -3.62
CA THR A 407 0.87 20.80 -3.91
C THR A 407 1.91 20.01 -3.11
N LYS A 408 3.22 20.22 -3.39
CA LYS A 408 4.31 19.49 -2.70
C LYS A 408 4.29 19.70 -1.18
N GLU A 409 3.80 20.86 -0.71
CA GLU A 409 3.82 21.24 0.71
C GLU A 409 2.83 20.46 1.57
N ALA A 410 1.72 19.98 0.98
CA ALA A 410 0.65 19.30 1.69
C ALA A 410 0.26 17.94 1.09
N ALA A 411 1.03 17.42 0.12
CA ALA A 411 0.76 16.16 -0.58
C ALA A 411 0.61 14.96 0.36
N ALA A 412 1.46 14.88 1.40
CA ALA A 412 1.41 13.79 2.39
C ALA A 412 0.10 13.79 3.19
N SER A 413 -0.37 14.98 3.61
CA SER A 413 -1.64 15.12 4.35
C SER A 413 -2.84 14.76 3.47
N ALA A 414 -2.86 15.18 2.21
CA ALA A 414 -3.91 14.82 1.26
C ALA A 414 -3.97 13.30 1.03
N ASN A 415 -2.82 12.67 0.79
CA ASN A 415 -2.73 11.20 0.67
C ASN A 415 -3.09 10.46 1.96
N GLY A 416 -2.84 11.07 3.13
CA GLY A 416 -3.29 10.55 4.42
C GLY A 416 -4.81 10.44 4.51
N ILE A 417 -5.54 11.48 4.07
CA ILE A 417 -7.01 11.46 4.01
C ILE A 417 -7.50 10.36 3.06
N LEU A 418 -6.94 10.28 1.85
CA LEU A 418 -7.28 9.21 0.91
C LEU A 418 -7.04 7.82 1.49
N GLY A 419 -5.94 7.64 2.23
CA GLY A 419 -5.61 6.40 2.92
C GLY A 419 -6.68 6.00 3.96
N ILE A 420 -7.15 6.95 4.76
CA ILE A 420 -8.22 6.70 5.74
C ILE A 420 -9.49 6.21 5.04
N PHE A 421 -9.93 6.88 3.98
CA PHE A 421 -11.10 6.48 3.20
C PHE A 421 -10.88 5.12 2.51
N GLY A 422 -9.69 4.90 1.96
CA GLY A 422 -9.32 3.62 1.35
C GLY A 422 -9.43 2.44 2.32
N TYR A 423 -8.91 2.56 3.55
CA TYR A 423 -9.01 1.47 4.53
C TYR A 423 -10.38 1.40 5.23
N ALA A 424 -11.11 2.51 5.36
CA ALA A 424 -12.49 2.50 5.84
C ALA A 424 -13.41 1.65 4.93
N SER A 425 -13.07 1.52 3.64
CA SER A 425 -13.81 0.67 2.70
C SER A 425 -13.87 -0.80 3.11
N THR A 426 -12.91 -1.28 3.93
CA THR A 426 -12.89 -2.66 4.42
C THR A 426 -14.09 -3.01 5.31
N LEU A 427 -14.76 -2.01 5.90
CA LEU A 427 -16.02 -2.21 6.60
C LEU A 427 -17.10 -2.75 5.65
N ILE A 428 -17.15 -2.24 4.43
CA ILE A 428 -18.13 -2.69 3.41
C ILE A 428 -17.61 -3.94 2.70
N SER A 429 -16.38 -3.89 2.17
CA SER A 429 -15.81 -4.99 1.37
C SER A 429 -15.46 -6.23 2.21
N GLY A 430 -15.30 -6.12 3.52
CA GLY A 430 -15.11 -7.23 4.44
C GLY A 430 -16.46 -7.77 4.96
N VAL A 431 -16.88 -7.31 6.14
CA VAL A 431 -18.07 -7.82 6.81
C VAL A 431 -19.36 -7.60 6.02
N GLY A 432 -19.51 -6.42 5.39
CA GLY A 432 -20.73 -6.13 4.60
C GLY A 432 -20.88 -7.09 3.43
N PHE A 433 -19.77 -7.35 2.72
CA PHE A 433 -19.75 -8.27 1.58
C PHE A 433 -19.99 -9.72 2.00
N GLY A 434 -19.36 -10.16 3.10
CA GLY A 434 -19.58 -11.48 3.69
C GLY A 434 -21.03 -11.69 4.08
N TYR A 435 -21.67 -10.69 4.69
CA TYR A 435 -23.10 -10.74 5.06
C TYR A 435 -24.00 -10.88 3.84
N VAL A 436 -23.75 -10.12 2.77
CA VAL A 436 -24.53 -10.22 1.53
C VAL A 436 -24.35 -11.60 0.89
N ALA A 437 -23.14 -12.13 0.88
CA ALA A 437 -22.86 -13.45 0.33
C ALA A 437 -23.54 -14.59 1.11
N ASP A 438 -23.61 -14.50 2.46
CA ASP A 438 -24.27 -15.49 3.30
C ASP A 438 -25.81 -15.48 3.14
N HIS A 439 -26.44 -14.30 3.10
CA HIS A 439 -27.89 -14.17 3.15
C HIS A 439 -28.55 -14.07 1.78
N TYR A 440 -27.86 -13.53 0.79
CA TYR A 440 -28.41 -13.25 -0.54
C TYR A 440 -27.66 -13.92 -1.68
N GLY A 441 -26.56 -14.64 -1.35
CA GLY A 441 -25.74 -15.35 -2.33
C GLY A 441 -24.82 -14.46 -3.16
N TRP A 442 -23.96 -15.10 -3.95
CA TRP A 442 -22.94 -14.44 -4.76
C TRP A 442 -23.49 -13.55 -5.87
N GLY A 443 -24.68 -13.87 -6.41
CA GLY A 443 -25.34 -13.01 -7.42
C GLY A 443 -25.59 -11.60 -6.93
N SER A 444 -26.04 -11.46 -5.68
CA SER A 444 -26.31 -10.16 -5.05
C SER A 444 -25.03 -9.38 -4.76
N THR A 445 -23.89 -10.05 -4.56
CA THR A 445 -22.62 -9.37 -4.34
C THR A 445 -22.18 -8.60 -5.58
N TYR A 446 -22.42 -9.11 -6.79
CA TYR A 446 -22.11 -8.38 -8.03
C TYR A 446 -22.95 -7.11 -8.17
N ILE A 447 -24.24 -7.15 -7.77
CA ILE A 447 -25.11 -5.97 -7.77
C ILE A 447 -24.52 -4.89 -6.83
N VAL A 448 -24.09 -5.32 -5.64
CA VAL A 448 -23.48 -4.41 -4.65
C VAL A 448 -22.18 -3.78 -5.20
N ILE A 449 -21.31 -4.59 -5.82
CA ILE A 449 -20.07 -4.10 -6.43
C ILE A 449 -20.37 -3.08 -7.54
N LEU A 450 -21.31 -3.43 -8.45
CA LEU A 450 -21.70 -2.54 -9.55
C LEU A 450 -22.32 -1.24 -9.04
N ALA A 451 -23.18 -1.30 -8.02
CA ALA A 451 -23.76 -0.11 -7.41
C ALA A 451 -22.68 0.84 -6.85
N PHE A 452 -21.74 0.30 -6.09
CA PHE A 452 -20.63 1.10 -5.55
C PHE A 452 -19.69 1.63 -6.65
N ALA A 453 -19.43 0.83 -7.69
CA ALA A 453 -18.62 1.27 -8.83
C ALA A 453 -19.29 2.43 -9.57
N VAL A 454 -20.62 2.37 -9.79
CA VAL A 454 -21.39 3.46 -10.42
C VAL A 454 -21.37 4.71 -9.54
N VAL A 455 -21.63 4.58 -8.23
CA VAL A 455 -21.57 5.73 -7.30
C VAL A 455 -20.17 6.35 -7.30
N GLY A 456 -19.11 5.54 -7.28
CA GLY A 456 -17.73 6.02 -7.37
C GLY A 456 -17.44 6.75 -8.68
N MET A 457 -17.91 6.23 -9.81
CA MET A 457 -17.81 6.88 -11.11
C MET A 457 -18.55 8.22 -11.15
N LEU A 458 -19.79 8.26 -10.65
CA LEU A 458 -20.57 9.50 -10.60
C LEU A 458 -19.91 10.51 -9.66
N THR A 459 -19.36 10.08 -8.54
CA THR A 459 -18.63 10.94 -7.60
C THR A 459 -17.44 11.62 -8.29
N ILE A 460 -16.58 10.88 -8.97
CA ILE A 460 -15.41 11.46 -9.63
C ILE A 460 -15.81 12.32 -10.84
N ALA A 461 -16.91 12.00 -11.51
CA ALA A 461 -17.43 12.77 -12.63
C ALA A 461 -17.87 14.20 -12.21
N THR A 462 -18.23 14.43 -10.94
CA THR A 462 -18.59 15.77 -10.44
C THR A 462 -17.46 16.80 -10.61
N ILE A 463 -16.21 16.34 -10.60
CA ILE A 463 -15.03 17.19 -10.78
C ILE A 463 -14.44 17.14 -12.20
N TRP A 464 -15.22 16.71 -13.21
CA TRP A 464 -14.77 16.57 -14.61
C TRP A 464 -14.05 17.81 -15.16
N ASN A 465 -14.56 19.00 -14.82
CA ASN A 465 -14.02 20.28 -15.28
C ASN A 465 -12.97 20.89 -14.35
N ALA A 466 -12.63 20.21 -13.25
CA ALA A 466 -11.63 20.69 -12.31
C ALA A 466 -10.25 20.81 -12.96
N LYS A 467 -9.41 21.70 -12.44
CA LYS A 467 -8.00 21.79 -12.81
C LYS A 467 -7.25 20.54 -12.31
N GLY A 468 -6.21 20.14 -13.05
CA GLY A 468 -5.41 18.97 -12.70
C GLY A 468 -4.54 19.14 -11.44
N ASP A 469 -4.30 20.39 -11.03
CA ASP A 469 -3.46 20.73 -9.88
C ASP A 469 -3.97 21.94 -9.11
N GLY A 470 -3.41 22.19 -7.93
CA GLY A 470 -3.74 23.28 -7.02
C GLY A 470 -2.70 24.41 -6.95
N TYR A 471 -1.68 24.42 -7.83
CA TYR A 471 -0.59 25.41 -7.73
C TYR A 471 -1.05 26.85 -7.87
N GLU A 472 -2.04 27.13 -8.70
CA GLU A 472 -2.61 28.49 -8.83
C GLU A 472 -3.34 28.91 -7.54
N ALA A 473 -4.08 27.99 -6.90
CA ALA A 473 -4.73 28.28 -5.63
C ALA A 473 -3.72 28.52 -4.50
N ALA A 474 -2.63 27.77 -4.48
CA ALA A 474 -1.54 27.97 -3.55
C ALA A 474 -0.84 29.33 -3.76
N ALA A 475 -0.58 29.72 -5.01
CA ALA A 475 -0.01 31.02 -5.34
C ALA A 475 -0.92 32.19 -4.89
N LYS A 476 -2.24 32.08 -5.09
CA LYS A 476 -3.20 33.06 -4.59
C LYS A 476 -3.18 33.15 -3.06
N PHE A 477 -3.16 32.01 -2.37
CA PHE A 477 -3.07 31.98 -0.90
C PHE A 477 -1.81 32.71 -0.38
N ASN A 478 -0.67 32.47 -1.00
CA ASN A 478 0.59 33.10 -0.62
C ASN A 478 0.56 34.62 -0.87
N ALA A 479 0.05 35.04 -2.01
CA ALA A 479 -0.09 36.47 -2.33
C ALA A 479 -1.07 37.21 -1.40
N GLU A 480 -2.18 36.59 -1.02
CA GLU A 480 -3.14 37.14 -0.04
C GLU A 480 -2.49 37.30 1.34
N ARG A 481 -1.63 36.36 1.72
CA ARG A 481 -0.91 36.42 2.99
C ARG A 481 0.14 37.52 3.01
N GLU A 482 0.95 37.64 1.94
CA GLU A 482 1.93 38.71 1.82
C GLU A 482 1.28 40.11 1.92
N LYS A 483 0.13 40.30 1.26
CA LYS A 483 -0.63 41.55 1.39
C LYS A 483 -1.06 41.83 2.83
N LYS A 484 -1.50 40.82 3.58
CA LYS A 484 -1.90 40.99 4.98
C LYS A 484 -0.71 41.34 5.89
N ILE A 485 0.44 40.73 5.68
CA ILE A 485 1.66 41.04 6.44
C ILE A 485 2.12 42.47 6.15
N ASN A 486 2.13 42.90 4.89
CA ASN A 486 2.52 44.24 4.51
C ASN A 486 1.54 45.35 4.95
N LEU A 487 0.27 44.99 5.27
CA LEU A 487 -0.72 45.91 5.83
C LEU A 487 -0.63 46.02 7.38
N GLN A 488 0.07 45.08 8.03
CA GLN A 488 0.27 45.05 9.49
C GLN A 488 1.66 45.58 9.92
N ALA A 489 2.57 45.71 8.95
CA ALA A 489 3.88 46.34 9.13
C ALA A 489 3.84 47.86 8.82
#